data_e48bec7cbe5521e82a07b571ac62ae91
#
_entry.id   e48bec7cbe5521e82a07b571ac62ae91
#
_cell.length_a   1.000
_cell.length_b   1.000
_cell.length_c   1.000
_cell.angle_alpha   90.00
_cell.angle_beta   90.00
_cell.angle_gamma   90.00
#
_symmetry.space_group_name_H-M   'P 1'
#
loop_
_entity.id
_entity.type
_entity.pdbx_description
1 polymer ?
#
loop_
_entity_poly.entity_id
_entity_poly.type
_entity_poly.pdbx_seq_one_letter_code
_entity_poly.pdbx_strand_id
1 'polypeptide(L)'
;MHTLSLLVALGAALSASASQIHHRPENFLTKAAPNTPPSNRTVTPQPLHERVAILDKRANGKVNIGYFVNWGIYARAFYPQNIDASKLTHVLYSFADTDASTGAIKLSDPDADQAKHYDGDSWNDVGNNVYGNFKQLYLLKQKNRSLKVLLSIGGWTYSQAGHFNFVTNPSARATFVSSAITLLEDNGLDGIDIDYEYPAAGAQAQGYAALLSELRAALDAHAAKKGESNPYQITAAVPAGKSNYQNLLVSQMDKSLTFWNLMAYDYAGSWSTTSDDQANLYGPTNSDTDTDSAIKWYTANGATTSKIVMGLPLYGRAFESTNGIRQPFNGIGPGTWEAGVYDYKALPLAGAAVFEDSSRGSSYSYDSGKKELVSYDTPNIIRQKAAYIKSKGLGGGMFWELSSDKKGADSLVTITASNIGALDSTPNHLYYPYSKFDNIKNNMGAGPGSPGTVAPSPTTTQPPVTTTRTTSAPVTTTTQPPSSGCGSLSAWRSDLAYVAGNVVSYNGHKWTAKWWNQNENPGGASDAWTDNGAC
;
A
#
# COMPACT_ATOMS: atom_id res chain seq x y z
N MET A 1 36.75 -48.38 39.80
CA MET A 1 36.17 -48.51 38.45
C MET A 1 34.96 -47.58 38.38
N HIS A 2 35.13 -46.37 37.90
CA HIS A 2 34.05 -45.42 37.65
C HIS A 2 34.22 -44.93 36.23
N THR A 3 33.32 -45.33 35.40
CA THR A 3 33.21 -44.90 34.00
C THR A 3 32.59 -43.52 33.95
N LEU A 4 33.33 -42.54 33.48
CA LEU A 4 32.92 -41.17 33.24
C LEU A 4 32.26 -41.13 31.86
N SER A 5 30.93 -40.94 31.79
CA SER A 5 30.21 -40.69 30.53
C SER A 5 30.35 -39.23 30.13
N LEU A 6 31.04 -38.97 29.04
CA LEU A 6 31.18 -37.66 28.43
C LEU A 6 29.96 -37.39 27.58
N LEU A 7 29.05 -36.52 28.04
CA LEU A 7 27.98 -35.93 27.20
C LEU A 7 28.60 -34.82 26.34
N VAL A 8 28.75 -35.08 25.05
CA VAL A 8 29.04 -34.07 24.05
C VAL A 8 27.72 -33.37 23.72
N ALA A 9 27.52 -32.18 24.28
CA ALA A 9 26.46 -31.31 23.84
C ALA A 9 26.86 -30.70 22.49
N LEU A 10 26.25 -31.20 21.40
CA LEU A 10 26.30 -30.55 20.08
C LEU A 10 25.45 -29.28 20.19
N GLY A 11 26.09 -28.16 20.45
CA GLY A 11 25.48 -26.84 20.28
C GLY A 11 25.30 -26.57 18.78
N ALA A 12 24.11 -26.79 18.25
CA ALA A 12 23.72 -26.22 16.98
C ALA A 12 23.67 -24.71 17.13
N ALA A 13 24.73 -24.03 16.68
CA ALA A 13 24.68 -22.60 16.45
C ALA A 13 23.67 -22.34 15.31
N LEU A 14 22.44 -22.07 15.67
CA LEU A 14 21.47 -21.44 14.76
C LEU A 14 22.05 -20.06 14.43
N SER A 15 22.66 -19.94 13.25
CA SER A 15 22.94 -18.66 12.65
C SER A 15 21.60 -17.99 12.40
N ALA A 16 21.18 -17.11 13.30
CA ALA A 16 20.03 -16.25 13.11
C ALA A 16 20.33 -15.35 11.92
N SER A 17 19.85 -15.75 10.74
CA SER A 17 19.82 -14.87 9.57
C SER A 17 18.89 -13.70 9.91
N ALA A 18 19.38 -12.48 9.70
CA ALA A 18 18.56 -11.29 9.82
C ALA A 18 17.30 -11.47 8.95
N SER A 19 16.15 -11.64 9.58
CA SER A 19 14.89 -11.82 8.90
C SER A 19 14.20 -10.47 8.78
N GLN A 20 13.92 -10.08 7.57
CA GLN A 20 13.13 -8.89 7.26
C GLN A 20 11.67 -9.28 7.37
N ILE A 21 10.90 -8.56 8.17
CA ILE A 21 9.60 -9.08 8.65
C ILE A 21 8.48 -8.13 8.28
N HIS A 22 7.66 -8.57 7.33
CA HIS A 22 6.28 -8.12 7.21
C HIS A 22 5.41 -8.97 8.15
N HIS A 23 5.29 -8.57 9.41
CA HIS A 23 4.77 -9.41 10.48
C HIS A 23 3.34 -9.03 10.89
N ARG A 24 2.49 -10.05 11.07
CA ARG A 24 1.18 -9.95 11.73
C ARG A 24 1.33 -10.39 13.19
N PRO A 25 0.84 -9.65 14.19
CA PRO A 25 0.88 -10.06 15.60
C PRO A 25 0.17 -11.40 15.84
N GLU A 26 0.75 -12.28 16.68
CA GLU A 26 0.32 -13.68 16.88
C GLU A 26 -1.08 -13.86 17.51
N ASN A 27 -1.68 -12.84 18.09
CA ASN A 27 -2.91 -12.95 18.91
C ASN A 27 -4.20 -12.71 18.12
N PHE A 28 -4.22 -12.99 16.80
CA PHE A 28 -5.40 -12.75 15.97
C PHE A 28 -6.12 -14.06 15.62
N LEU A 29 -7.34 -14.26 16.14
CA LEU A 29 -8.13 -15.47 15.93
C LEU A 29 -9.05 -15.35 14.69
N THR A 30 -9.01 -16.34 13.77
CA THR A 30 -9.90 -16.46 12.61
C THR A 30 -10.70 -17.76 12.63
N LYS A 31 -11.97 -17.71 12.16
CA LYS A 31 -12.82 -18.90 11.89
C LYS A 31 -13.03 -19.05 10.37
N ALA A 32 -12.87 -20.26 9.83
CA ALA A 32 -12.96 -20.55 8.40
C ALA A 32 -14.26 -21.27 7.99
N ALA A 33 -14.71 -21.10 6.75
CA ALA A 33 -15.82 -21.81 6.09
C ALA A 33 -15.40 -22.43 4.74
N PRO A 34 -16.05 -23.51 4.22
CA PRO A 34 -15.55 -24.35 3.12
C PRO A 34 -16.00 -23.94 1.71
N ASN A 35 -15.16 -24.20 0.67
CA ASN A 35 -15.38 -23.89 -0.74
C ASN A 35 -15.33 -25.10 -1.68
N THR A 36 -16.04 -25.01 -2.84
CA THR A 36 -16.08 -25.99 -3.95
C THR A 36 -15.40 -25.42 -5.22
N PRO A 37 -14.67 -26.18 -6.05
CA PRO A 37 -13.86 -25.68 -7.18
C PRO A 37 -14.55 -25.69 -8.55
N PRO A 38 -14.15 -24.87 -9.54
CA PRO A 38 -14.58 -24.90 -10.94
C PRO A 38 -13.54 -25.47 -11.93
N SER A 39 -14.01 -25.85 -13.14
CA SER A 39 -13.37 -26.68 -14.17
C SER A 39 -12.44 -25.96 -15.17
N ASN A 40 -11.49 -26.70 -15.75
CA ASN A 40 -10.42 -26.31 -16.70
C ASN A 40 -10.85 -25.87 -18.11
N ARG A 41 -10.17 -24.85 -18.65
CA ARG A 41 -10.00 -24.57 -20.09
C ARG A 41 -8.59 -24.03 -20.40
N THR A 42 -7.99 -24.52 -21.49
CA THR A 42 -6.64 -24.16 -22.00
C THR A 42 -6.65 -22.86 -22.81
N VAL A 43 -5.64 -22.00 -22.65
CA VAL A 43 -5.48 -20.71 -23.35
C VAL A 43 -4.09 -20.64 -24.02
N THR A 44 -4.03 -20.19 -25.28
CA THR A 44 -2.82 -20.06 -26.12
C THR A 44 -2.06 -18.75 -25.83
N PRO A 45 -0.71 -18.75 -25.71
CA PRO A 45 0.06 -17.55 -25.37
C PRO A 45 0.31 -16.59 -26.53
N GLN A 46 0.30 -15.29 -26.25
CA GLN A 46 0.68 -14.20 -27.16
C GLN A 46 2.21 -14.02 -27.31
N PRO A 47 2.76 -13.46 -28.43
CA PRO A 47 4.19 -13.33 -28.68
C PRO A 47 4.93 -12.41 -27.72
N LEU A 48 6.19 -12.75 -27.41
CA LEU A 48 7.03 -12.15 -26.35
C LEU A 48 7.32 -10.65 -26.53
N HIS A 49 7.46 -10.14 -27.75
CA HIS A 49 7.83 -8.75 -28.00
C HIS A 49 6.66 -7.76 -27.87
N GLU A 50 5.41 -8.19 -28.09
CA GLU A 50 4.24 -7.35 -27.77
C GLU A 50 4.05 -7.19 -26.26
N ARG A 51 4.43 -8.21 -25.46
CA ARG A 51 4.40 -8.17 -24.01
C ARG A 51 5.37 -7.14 -23.41
N VAL A 52 6.59 -7.03 -23.95
CA VAL A 52 7.60 -6.06 -23.50
C VAL A 52 7.11 -4.63 -23.72
N ALA A 53 6.53 -4.32 -24.88
CA ALA A 53 6.01 -2.99 -25.19
C ALA A 53 4.80 -2.57 -24.31
N ILE A 54 4.03 -3.55 -23.81
CA ILE A 54 2.93 -3.31 -22.87
C ILE A 54 3.46 -3.09 -21.45
N LEU A 55 4.54 -3.80 -21.07
CA LEU A 55 5.19 -3.65 -19.77
C LEU A 55 5.89 -2.28 -19.62
N ASP A 56 6.46 -1.73 -20.69
CA ASP A 56 7.12 -0.41 -20.69
C ASP A 56 6.14 0.77 -20.56
N LYS A 57 4.83 0.57 -20.77
CA LYS A 57 3.81 1.61 -20.61
C LYS A 57 3.26 1.73 -19.17
N ARG A 58 3.83 1.04 -18.20
CA ARG A 58 3.21 0.82 -16.87
C ARG A 58 3.38 1.94 -15.86
N ALA A 59 4.26 2.90 -16.05
CA ALA A 59 4.38 4.04 -15.17
C ALA A 59 4.80 5.31 -15.94
N ASN A 60 3.95 6.34 -15.87
CA ASN A 60 4.27 7.67 -16.38
C ASN A 60 4.94 8.54 -15.30
N GLY A 61 5.56 7.95 -14.29
CA GLY A 61 6.16 8.64 -13.16
C GLY A 61 6.77 7.68 -12.14
N LYS A 62 7.11 8.21 -10.98
CA LYS A 62 7.59 7.43 -9.84
C LYS A 62 6.42 6.85 -9.05
N VAL A 63 6.61 5.69 -8.45
CA VAL A 63 5.61 5.12 -7.56
C VAL A 63 5.92 5.44 -6.10
N ASN A 64 4.88 5.67 -5.32
CA ASN A 64 4.93 5.81 -3.87
C ASN A 64 3.91 4.83 -3.31
N ILE A 65 4.38 3.72 -2.77
CA ILE A 65 3.61 2.54 -2.40
C ILE A 65 3.50 2.48 -0.87
N GLY A 66 2.33 2.14 -0.34
CA GLY A 66 2.18 1.90 1.09
C GLY A 66 1.46 0.60 1.38
N TYR A 67 1.97 -0.18 2.31
CA TYR A 67 1.27 -1.34 2.85
C TYR A 67 0.18 -0.89 3.82
N PHE A 68 -1.03 -1.38 3.63
CA PHE A 68 -2.15 -1.24 4.55
C PHE A 68 -2.47 -2.60 5.15
N VAL A 69 -2.27 -2.73 6.45
CA VAL A 69 -2.52 -3.97 7.18
C VAL A 69 -3.98 -4.09 7.60
N ASN A 70 -4.67 -5.19 7.25
CA ASN A 70 -6.11 -5.34 7.54
C ASN A 70 -6.43 -5.32 9.02
N TRP A 71 -5.50 -5.79 9.88
CA TRP A 71 -5.63 -5.71 11.34
C TRP A 71 -5.39 -4.30 11.90
N GLY A 72 -4.95 -3.35 11.10
CA GLY A 72 -4.76 -1.95 11.49
C GLY A 72 -6.03 -1.27 11.96
N ILE A 73 -7.20 -1.76 11.53
CA ILE A 73 -8.50 -1.22 11.91
C ILE A 73 -8.90 -1.49 13.36
N TYR A 74 -8.22 -2.41 14.04
CA TYR A 74 -8.51 -2.76 15.44
C TYR A 74 -7.75 -1.84 16.40
N ALA A 75 -6.82 -2.36 17.19
CA ALA A 75 -6.12 -1.60 18.23
C ALA A 75 -5.34 -0.38 17.69
N ARG A 76 -4.86 -0.42 16.45
CA ARG A 76 -4.18 0.72 15.81
C ARG A 76 -5.15 1.83 15.38
N ALA A 77 -6.46 1.52 15.26
CA ALA A 77 -7.54 2.43 14.82
C ALA A 77 -7.19 3.19 13.53
N PHE A 78 -6.52 2.51 12.60
CA PHE A 78 -6.16 3.05 11.29
C PHE A 78 -7.03 2.42 10.21
N TYR A 79 -7.94 3.19 9.67
CA TYR A 79 -8.95 2.76 8.70
C TYR A 79 -8.55 3.17 7.28
N PRO A 80 -9.11 2.56 6.22
CA PRO A 80 -8.85 2.99 4.84
C PRO A 80 -9.10 4.48 4.60
N GLN A 81 -10.06 5.08 5.29
CA GLN A 81 -10.38 6.51 5.23
C GLN A 81 -9.26 7.41 5.80
N ASN A 82 -8.34 6.85 6.57
CA ASN A 82 -7.18 7.59 7.11
C ASN A 82 -6.02 7.71 6.10
N ILE A 83 -6.08 6.97 4.99
CA ILE A 83 -5.05 6.97 3.95
C ILE A 83 -5.08 8.32 3.21
N ASP A 84 -3.96 9.04 3.17
CA ASP A 84 -3.79 10.17 2.25
C ASP A 84 -3.48 9.66 0.83
N ALA A 85 -4.56 9.31 0.11
CA ALA A 85 -4.47 8.80 -1.25
C ALA A 85 -3.81 9.78 -2.24
N SER A 86 -3.71 11.08 -1.91
CA SER A 86 -3.05 12.09 -2.75
C SER A 86 -1.52 11.95 -2.77
N LYS A 87 -0.95 11.21 -1.82
CA LYS A 87 0.49 10.99 -1.67
C LYS A 87 0.92 9.59 -2.09
N LEU A 88 -0.03 8.73 -2.46
CA LEU A 88 0.22 7.35 -2.84
C LEU A 88 -0.19 7.09 -4.28
N THR A 89 0.55 6.22 -4.94
CA THR A 89 0.18 5.63 -6.23
C THR A 89 -0.39 4.23 -6.07
N HIS A 90 0.01 3.53 -5.00
CA HIS A 90 -0.42 2.16 -4.71
C HIS A 90 -0.67 1.96 -3.22
N VAL A 91 -1.67 1.17 -2.92
CA VAL A 91 -1.89 0.55 -1.61
C VAL A 91 -1.78 -0.96 -1.78
N LEU A 92 -0.90 -1.59 -1.01
CA LEU A 92 -0.80 -3.05 -0.93
C LEU A 92 -1.59 -3.49 0.30
N TYR A 93 -2.72 -4.15 0.07
CA TYR A 93 -3.64 -4.61 1.12
C TYR A 93 -3.15 -5.91 1.72
N SER A 94 -2.72 -5.92 2.96
CA SER A 94 -2.02 -7.01 3.64
C SER A 94 -2.84 -7.61 4.78
N PHE A 95 -2.92 -8.90 4.90
CA PHE A 95 -2.49 -9.93 4.00
C PHE A 95 -3.62 -10.91 3.71
N ALA A 96 -3.63 -11.48 2.51
CA ALA A 96 -4.28 -12.76 2.29
C ALA A 96 -3.30 -13.90 2.61
N ASP A 97 -3.84 -15.04 2.98
CA ASP A 97 -3.11 -16.27 3.23
C ASP A 97 -3.25 -17.23 2.03
N THR A 98 -2.43 -18.28 1.99
CA THR A 98 -2.54 -19.37 1.01
C THR A 98 -2.47 -20.73 1.68
N ASP A 99 -3.20 -21.70 1.13
CA ASP A 99 -3.15 -23.07 1.61
C ASP A 99 -1.91 -23.79 1.09
N ALA A 100 -1.08 -24.29 2.00
CA ALA A 100 0.22 -24.91 1.67
C ALA A 100 0.14 -26.12 0.73
N SER A 101 -0.99 -26.82 0.70
CA SER A 101 -1.18 -28.05 -0.08
C SER A 101 -1.82 -27.80 -1.44
N THR A 102 -2.82 -26.92 -1.47
CA THR A 102 -3.64 -26.63 -2.66
C THR A 102 -3.24 -25.37 -3.39
N GLY A 103 -2.56 -24.43 -2.72
CA GLY A 103 -2.25 -23.11 -3.23
C GLY A 103 -3.45 -22.15 -3.26
N ALA A 104 -4.62 -22.53 -2.75
CA ALA A 104 -5.80 -21.68 -2.74
C ALA A 104 -5.59 -20.46 -1.83
N ILE A 105 -5.87 -19.26 -2.34
CA ILE A 105 -5.77 -18.03 -1.56
C ILE A 105 -7.01 -17.86 -0.69
N LYS A 106 -6.80 -17.41 0.54
CA LYS A 106 -7.84 -17.14 1.54
C LYS A 106 -7.67 -15.72 2.09
N LEU A 107 -8.76 -15.01 2.25
CA LEU A 107 -8.76 -13.76 3.03
C LEU A 107 -8.46 -14.11 4.49
N SER A 108 -7.57 -13.37 5.12
CA SER A 108 -7.11 -13.65 6.48
C SER A 108 -8.08 -13.16 7.54
N ASP A 109 -8.94 -12.20 7.20
CA ASP A 109 -9.93 -11.59 8.08
C ASP A 109 -11.17 -11.18 7.26
N PRO A 110 -12.07 -12.13 6.94
CA PRO A 110 -13.23 -11.84 6.11
C PRO A 110 -14.16 -10.75 6.66
N ASP A 111 -14.18 -10.54 7.98
CA ASP A 111 -14.96 -9.45 8.58
C ASP A 111 -14.36 -8.10 8.22
N ALA A 112 -13.08 -7.88 8.56
CA ALA A 112 -12.37 -6.66 8.20
C ALA A 112 -12.33 -6.41 6.69
N ASP A 113 -12.13 -7.50 5.93
CA ASP A 113 -11.88 -7.43 4.49
C ASP A 113 -13.16 -7.11 3.70
N GLN A 114 -14.30 -7.79 4.02
CA GLN A 114 -15.50 -7.79 3.17
C GLN A 114 -16.82 -7.52 3.90
N ALA A 115 -16.92 -7.70 5.24
CA ALA A 115 -18.20 -7.71 5.92
C ALA A 115 -18.46 -6.49 6.82
N LYS A 116 -17.42 -5.91 7.42
CA LYS A 116 -17.52 -4.78 8.34
C LYS A 116 -18.19 -3.57 7.70
N HIS A 117 -19.29 -3.11 8.28
CA HIS A 117 -19.92 -1.85 7.88
C HIS A 117 -19.19 -0.66 8.49
N TYR A 118 -18.89 0.33 7.64
CA TYR A 118 -18.34 1.63 8.02
C TYR A 118 -19.43 2.70 7.98
N ASP A 119 -19.14 3.87 8.55
CA ASP A 119 -20.04 5.01 8.49
C ASP A 119 -20.45 5.33 7.05
N GLY A 120 -21.73 5.41 6.78
CA GLY A 120 -22.33 5.59 5.46
C GLY A 120 -22.71 4.29 4.74
N ASP A 121 -22.41 3.12 5.30
CA ASP A 121 -22.89 1.85 4.78
C ASP A 121 -24.31 1.56 5.28
N SER A 122 -25.20 1.13 4.38
CA SER A 122 -26.58 0.79 4.70
C SER A 122 -26.72 -0.71 5.03
N TRP A 123 -27.48 -1.02 6.07
CA TRP A 123 -27.88 -2.39 6.38
C TRP A 123 -29.07 -2.88 5.53
N ASN A 124 -29.66 -1.98 4.74
CA ASN A 124 -30.81 -2.25 3.90
C ASN A 124 -30.45 -2.35 2.40
N ASP A 125 -29.16 -2.36 2.06
CA ASP A 125 -28.71 -2.52 0.68
C ASP A 125 -29.19 -3.86 0.12
N VAL A 126 -29.80 -3.81 -1.09
CA VAL A 126 -30.28 -5.00 -1.79
C VAL A 126 -29.17 -5.59 -2.65
N GLY A 127 -29.13 -6.92 -2.75
CA GLY A 127 -28.17 -7.65 -3.56
C GLY A 127 -26.99 -8.19 -2.76
N ASN A 128 -26.05 -8.81 -3.48
CA ASN A 128 -24.81 -9.34 -2.88
C ASN A 128 -23.73 -8.24 -2.94
N ASN A 129 -23.53 -7.55 -1.82
CA ASN A 129 -22.62 -6.41 -1.76
C ASN A 129 -21.38 -6.69 -0.93
N VAL A 130 -20.22 -6.21 -1.36
CA VAL A 130 -19.01 -6.16 -0.53
C VAL A 130 -19.06 -4.91 0.35
N TYR A 131 -18.61 -5.07 1.59
CA TYR A 131 -18.34 -4.02 2.56
C TYR A 131 -16.87 -4.06 2.98
N GLY A 132 -16.59 -3.80 4.24
CA GLY A 132 -15.25 -3.88 4.81
C GLY A 132 -14.24 -2.94 4.16
N ASN A 133 -12.99 -3.28 4.35
CA ASN A 133 -11.87 -2.50 3.84
C ASN A 133 -11.87 -2.43 2.31
N PHE A 134 -12.27 -3.50 1.62
CA PHE A 134 -12.29 -3.49 0.14
C PHE A 134 -13.28 -2.48 -0.42
N LYS A 135 -14.47 -2.34 0.15
CA LYS A 135 -15.40 -1.28 -0.27
C LYS A 135 -14.79 0.09 -0.09
N GLN A 136 -14.18 0.36 1.07
CA GLN A 136 -13.59 1.67 1.36
C GLN A 136 -12.40 1.98 0.43
N LEU A 137 -11.54 1.00 0.16
CA LEU A 137 -10.43 1.15 -0.78
C LEU A 137 -10.93 1.37 -2.23
N TYR A 138 -12.00 0.69 -2.62
CA TYR A 138 -12.64 0.92 -3.92
C TYR A 138 -13.16 2.36 -4.05
N LEU A 139 -13.79 2.88 -3.00
CA LEU A 139 -14.24 4.28 -2.96
C LEU A 139 -13.06 5.27 -3.04
N LEU A 140 -11.92 4.95 -2.44
CA LEU A 140 -10.70 5.75 -2.61
C LEU A 140 -10.19 5.71 -4.06
N LYS A 141 -10.24 4.56 -4.73
CA LYS A 141 -9.90 4.42 -6.17
C LYS A 141 -10.81 5.27 -7.07
N GLN A 142 -12.10 5.34 -6.77
CA GLN A 142 -13.04 6.20 -7.50
C GLN A 142 -12.70 7.68 -7.35
N LYS A 143 -12.36 8.11 -6.13
CA LYS A 143 -11.98 9.51 -5.83
C LYS A 143 -10.61 9.89 -6.39
N ASN A 144 -9.67 8.94 -6.41
CA ASN A 144 -8.33 9.12 -6.96
C ASN A 144 -8.03 8.07 -8.03
N ARG A 145 -8.22 8.43 -9.29
CA ARG A 145 -8.03 7.54 -10.44
C ARG A 145 -6.58 7.06 -10.62
N SER A 146 -5.60 7.74 -10.00
CA SER A 146 -4.19 7.33 -10.02
C SER A 146 -3.84 6.30 -8.95
N LEU A 147 -4.70 6.08 -7.95
CA LEU A 147 -4.46 5.12 -6.88
C LEU A 147 -4.81 3.71 -7.33
N LYS A 148 -3.87 2.76 -7.24
CA LYS A 148 -4.05 1.33 -7.46
C LYS A 148 -4.10 0.61 -6.13
N VAL A 149 -4.90 -0.44 -6.03
CA VAL A 149 -4.99 -1.31 -4.85
C VAL A 149 -4.67 -2.74 -5.28
N LEU A 150 -3.63 -3.33 -4.69
CA LEU A 150 -3.22 -4.70 -4.92
C LEU A 150 -3.47 -5.53 -3.67
N LEU A 151 -3.84 -6.81 -3.85
CA LEU A 151 -3.88 -7.78 -2.76
C LEU A 151 -2.48 -8.31 -2.52
N SER A 152 -1.95 -8.10 -1.33
CA SER A 152 -0.70 -8.70 -0.86
C SER A 152 -0.98 -10.05 -0.22
N ILE A 153 -0.24 -11.07 -0.66
CA ILE A 153 -0.43 -12.46 -0.26
C ILE A 153 0.84 -12.96 0.39
N GLY A 154 0.75 -13.45 1.62
CA GLY A 154 1.86 -14.01 2.35
C GLY A 154 2.29 -13.18 3.55
N GLY A 155 3.52 -12.64 3.51
CA GLY A 155 4.23 -12.05 4.65
C GLY A 155 4.95 -13.09 5.48
N TRP A 156 5.75 -12.61 6.44
CA TRP A 156 6.64 -13.44 7.27
C TRP A 156 5.93 -14.62 7.92
N THR A 157 4.84 -14.37 8.65
CA THR A 157 4.17 -15.40 9.45
C THR A 157 3.74 -16.60 8.60
N TYR A 158 3.07 -16.34 7.46
CA TYR A 158 2.59 -17.41 6.58
C TYR A 158 3.73 -18.07 5.81
N SER A 159 4.74 -17.30 5.41
CA SER A 159 5.92 -17.84 4.74
C SER A 159 6.70 -18.79 5.64
N GLN A 160 6.95 -18.39 6.91
CA GLN A 160 7.66 -19.25 7.88
C GLN A 160 6.86 -20.49 8.29
N ALA A 161 5.54 -20.41 8.28
CA ALA A 161 4.66 -21.56 8.48
C ALA A 161 4.61 -22.53 7.27
N GLY A 162 5.34 -22.22 6.18
CA GLY A 162 5.46 -23.07 5.00
C GLY A 162 4.27 -22.96 4.05
N HIS A 163 3.44 -21.93 4.15
CA HIS A 163 2.25 -21.78 3.32
C HIS A 163 2.57 -21.61 1.83
N PHE A 164 3.80 -21.24 1.47
CA PHE A 164 4.28 -21.21 0.08
C PHE A 164 4.87 -22.54 -0.43
N ASN A 165 4.85 -23.62 0.34
CA ASN A 165 5.37 -24.91 -0.12
C ASN A 165 4.68 -25.43 -1.39
N PHE A 166 3.45 -24.99 -1.66
CA PHE A 166 2.69 -25.30 -2.87
C PHE A 166 3.40 -24.88 -4.17
N VAL A 167 4.31 -23.89 -4.14
CA VAL A 167 4.94 -23.32 -5.37
C VAL A 167 5.68 -24.38 -6.19
N THR A 168 6.14 -25.46 -5.57
CA THR A 168 6.82 -26.56 -6.26
C THR A 168 5.85 -27.48 -7.05
N ASN A 169 4.54 -27.37 -6.81
CA ASN A 169 3.51 -28.19 -7.45
C ASN A 169 2.77 -27.37 -8.52
N PRO A 170 2.85 -27.75 -9.83
CA PRO A 170 2.16 -27.03 -10.91
C PRO A 170 0.63 -26.95 -10.74
N SER A 171 -0.02 -28.00 -10.24
CA SER A 171 -1.47 -27.99 -10.03
C SER A 171 -1.86 -27.02 -8.91
N ALA A 172 -1.09 -26.96 -7.84
CA ALA A 172 -1.33 -26.02 -6.74
C ALA A 172 -1.06 -24.57 -7.17
N ARG A 173 -0.04 -24.31 -8.01
CA ARG A 173 0.15 -22.99 -8.62
C ARG A 173 -1.03 -22.58 -9.51
N ALA A 174 -1.61 -23.51 -10.29
CA ALA A 174 -2.80 -23.21 -11.09
C ALA A 174 -4.01 -22.84 -10.21
N THR A 175 -4.17 -23.50 -9.05
CA THR A 175 -5.20 -23.15 -8.05
C THR A 175 -4.96 -21.74 -7.47
N PHE A 176 -3.71 -21.43 -7.11
CA PHE A 176 -3.33 -20.07 -6.67
C PHE A 176 -3.72 -19.03 -7.72
N VAL A 177 -3.30 -19.22 -8.97
CA VAL A 177 -3.58 -18.29 -10.07
C VAL A 177 -5.09 -18.09 -10.27
N SER A 178 -5.88 -19.16 -10.25
CA SER A 178 -7.33 -19.05 -10.44
C SER A 178 -8.01 -18.31 -9.27
N SER A 179 -7.59 -18.58 -8.03
CA SER A 179 -8.12 -17.88 -6.85
C SER A 179 -7.67 -16.41 -6.81
N ALA A 180 -6.44 -16.09 -7.26
CA ALA A 180 -5.97 -14.71 -7.39
C ALA A 180 -6.85 -13.89 -8.36
N ILE A 181 -7.15 -14.43 -9.55
CA ILE A 181 -8.05 -13.77 -10.51
C ILE A 181 -9.45 -13.59 -9.93
N THR A 182 -9.98 -14.58 -9.23
CA THR A 182 -11.30 -14.49 -8.59
C THR A 182 -11.33 -13.37 -7.53
N LEU A 183 -10.35 -13.35 -6.62
CA LEU A 183 -10.31 -12.33 -5.57
C LEU A 183 -10.06 -10.92 -6.13
N LEU A 184 -9.23 -10.79 -7.15
CA LEU A 184 -9.00 -9.53 -7.86
C LEU A 184 -10.29 -8.98 -8.46
N GLU A 185 -11.01 -9.80 -9.20
CA GLU A 185 -12.25 -9.39 -9.87
C GLU A 185 -13.37 -9.13 -8.86
N ASP A 186 -13.53 -10.02 -7.87
CA ASP A 186 -14.58 -9.87 -6.85
C ASP A 186 -14.44 -8.58 -6.05
N ASN A 187 -13.22 -8.22 -5.67
CA ASN A 187 -12.97 -7.10 -4.77
C ASN A 187 -12.54 -5.80 -5.48
N GLY A 188 -12.53 -5.78 -6.81
CA GLY A 188 -12.22 -4.58 -7.58
C GLY A 188 -10.76 -4.12 -7.45
N LEU A 189 -9.80 -5.05 -7.56
CA LEU A 189 -8.38 -4.79 -7.34
C LEU A 189 -7.61 -4.56 -8.66
N ASP A 190 -6.45 -3.91 -8.58
CA ASP A 190 -5.61 -3.55 -9.73
C ASP A 190 -4.45 -4.53 -9.96
N GLY A 191 -4.27 -5.50 -9.09
CA GLY A 191 -3.18 -6.47 -9.18
C GLY A 191 -2.99 -7.30 -7.94
N ILE A 192 -1.88 -8.04 -7.95
CA ILE A 192 -1.45 -8.95 -6.89
C ILE A 192 -0.03 -8.60 -6.49
N ASP A 193 0.21 -8.52 -5.20
CA ASP A 193 1.53 -8.48 -4.58
C ASP A 193 1.81 -9.85 -3.92
N ILE A 194 3.03 -10.37 -4.08
CA ILE A 194 3.42 -11.65 -3.45
C ILE A 194 4.56 -11.40 -2.49
N ASP A 195 4.33 -11.72 -1.24
CA ASP A 195 5.26 -11.54 -0.15
C ASP A 195 5.72 -12.92 0.38
N TYR A 196 6.66 -13.54 -0.35
CA TYR A 196 7.21 -14.85 -0.02
C TYR A 196 8.57 -14.72 0.66
N GLU A 197 8.63 -14.94 1.97
CA GLU A 197 9.79 -14.72 2.82
C GLU A 197 10.34 -16.02 3.42
N TYR A 198 11.24 -16.81 2.79
CA TYR A 198 11.82 -16.58 1.47
C TYR A 198 11.93 -17.91 0.73
N PRO A 199 11.93 -17.95 -0.60
CA PRO A 199 12.15 -19.18 -1.32
C PRO A 199 13.57 -19.68 -1.13
N ALA A 200 13.72 -20.97 -0.82
CA ALA A 200 15.00 -21.64 -0.87
C ALA A 200 15.47 -21.83 -2.33
N ALA A 201 16.78 -21.97 -2.50
CA ALA A 201 17.36 -22.26 -3.80
C ALA A 201 16.81 -23.57 -4.40
N GLY A 202 16.84 -23.71 -5.72
CA GLY A 202 16.37 -24.89 -6.42
C GLY A 202 14.86 -24.90 -6.66
N ALA A 203 14.14 -25.92 -6.19
CA ALA A 203 12.73 -26.14 -6.56
C ALA A 203 11.78 -25.01 -6.14
N GLN A 204 11.99 -24.40 -4.98
CA GLN A 204 11.14 -23.29 -4.53
C GLN A 204 11.39 -22.04 -5.37
N ALA A 205 12.64 -21.66 -5.63
CA ALA A 205 12.98 -20.52 -6.48
C ALA A 205 12.44 -20.70 -7.91
N GLN A 206 12.58 -21.91 -8.48
CA GLN A 206 12.02 -22.26 -9.80
C GLN A 206 10.50 -22.20 -9.80
N GLY A 207 9.86 -22.75 -8.77
CA GLY A 207 8.41 -22.74 -8.61
C GLY A 207 7.86 -21.33 -8.43
N TYR A 208 8.58 -20.47 -7.70
CA TYR A 208 8.19 -19.07 -7.53
C TYR A 208 8.28 -18.28 -8.85
N ALA A 209 9.37 -18.43 -9.61
CA ALA A 209 9.48 -17.80 -10.93
C ALA A 209 8.40 -18.31 -11.91
N ALA A 210 8.07 -19.61 -11.86
CA ALA A 210 6.98 -20.19 -12.64
C ALA A 210 5.62 -19.62 -12.23
N LEU A 211 5.34 -19.49 -10.92
CA LEU A 211 4.11 -18.90 -10.39
C LEU A 211 3.90 -17.47 -10.92
N LEU A 212 4.93 -16.64 -10.87
CA LEU A 212 4.87 -15.26 -11.39
C LEU A 212 4.57 -15.22 -12.90
N SER A 213 5.17 -16.12 -13.67
CA SER A 213 4.93 -16.24 -15.12
C SER A 213 3.51 -16.72 -15.44
N GLU A 214 3.01 -17.72 -14.70
CA GLU A 214 1.66 -18.25 -14.83
C GLU A 214 0.61 -17.19 -14.43
N LEU A 215 0.84 -16.47 -13.34
CA LEU A 215 -0.02 -15.38 -12.89
C LEU A 215 -0.06 -14.23 -13.90
N ARG A 216 1.10 -13.86 -14.49
CA ARG A 216 1.18 -12.81 -15.52
C ARG A 216 0.36 -13.19 -16.75
N ALA A 217 0.50 -14.44 -17.23
CA ALA A 217 -0.26 -14.91 -18.37
C ALA A 217 -1.78 -14.91 -18.10
N ALA A 218 -2.21 -15.29 -16.90
CA ALA A 218 -3.62 -15.33 -16.51
C ALA A 218 -4.20 -13.91 -16.38
N LEU A 219 -3.48 -12.96 -15.77
CA LEU A 219 -3.90 -11.57 -15.65
C LEU A 219 -4.01 -10.89 -17.01
N ASP A 220 -3.07 -11.15 -17.94
CA ASP A 220 -3.12 -10.61 -19.30
C ASP A 220 -4.32 -11.17 -20.07
N ALA A 221 -4.61 -12.47 -19.94
CA ALA A 221 -5.79 -13.10 -20.53
C ALA A 221 -7.10 -12.55 -19.94
N HIS A 222 -7.13 -12.32 -18.62
CA HIS A 222 -8.28 -11.72 -17.95
C HIS A 222 -8.53 -10.28 -18.40
N ALA A 223 -7.48 -9.44 -18.50
CA ALA A 223 -7.57 -8.10 -19.05
C ALA A 223 -8.10 -8.10 -20.49
N ALA A 224 -7.54 -8.95 -21.34
CA ALA A 224 -7.98 -9.08 -22.74
C ALA A 224 -9.45 -9.52 -22.86
N LYS A 225 -9.90 -10.46 -22.01
CA LYS A 225 -11.30 -10.90 -21.96
C LYS A 225 -12.26 -9.76 -21.62
N LYS A 226 -11.81 -8.78 -20.81
CA LYS A 226 -12.58 -7.60 -20.41
C LYS A 226 -12.45 -6.42 -21.38
N GLY A 227 -11.51 -6.50 -22.34
CA GLY A 227 -11.18 -5.38 -23.21
C GLY A 227 -10.40 -4.26 -22.50
N GLU A 228 -9.74 -4.57 -21.39
CA GLU A 228 -8.91 -3.62 -20.63
C GLU A 228 -7.61 -3.32 -21.37
N SER A 229 -7.26 -2.05 -21.52
CA SER A 229 -6.01 -1.60 -22.15
C SER A 229 -4.86 -1.49 -21.15
N ASN A 230 -5.16 -1.25 -19.87
CA ASN A 230 -4.15 -1.21 -18.81
C ASN A 230 -3.92 -2.62 -18.27
N PRO A 231 -2.67 -3.07 -18.15
CA PRO A 231 -2.39 -4.38 -17.57
C PRO A 231 -2.61 -4.37 -16.05
N TYR A 232 -3.13 -5.46 -15.51
CA TYR A 232 -3.09 -5.72 -14.08
C TYR A 232 -1.65 -5.87 -13.60
N GLN A 233 -1.38 -5.45 -12.38
CA GLN A 233 -0.03 -5.41 -11.85
C GLN A 233 0.34 -6.67 -11.06
N ILE A 234 1.62 -7.02 -11.09
CA ILE A 234 2.22 -8.02 -10.22
C ILE A 234 3.42 -7.37 -9.56
N THR A 235 3.45 -7.36 -8.23
CA THR A 235 4.60 -6.94 -7.45
C THR A 235 5.09 -8.07 -6.56
N ALA A 236 6.31 -7.97 -6.08
CA ALA A 236 6.87 -8.93 -5.14
C ALA A 236 7.67 -8.22 -4.08
N ALA A 237 7.40 -8.49 -2.80
CA ALA A 237 8.28 -8.14 -1.71
C ALA A 237 9.52 -9.05 -1.77
N VAL A 238 10.70 -8.44 -1.74
CA VAL A 238 11.95 -9.17 -1.95
C VAL A 238 13.03 -8.73 -0.97
N PRO A 239 13.91 -9.68 -0.53
CA PRO A 239 14.90 -9.42 0.50
C PRO A 239 16.02 -8.50 0.02
N ALA A 240 16.60 -7.68 0.93
CA ALA A 240 17.85 -6.99 0.72
C ALA A 240 19.07 -7.78 1.29
N GLY A 241 18.83 -8.77 2.12
CA GLY A 241 19.88 -9.63 2.66
C GLY A 241 20.39 -10.67 1.66
N LYS A 242 21.73 -10.76 1.51
CA LYS A 242 22.42 -11.64 0.55
C LYS A 242 22.05 -13.11 0.70
N SER A 243 21.91 -13.61 1.92
CA SER A 243 21.55 -15.00 2.20
C SER A 243 20.27 -15.43 1.50
N ASN A 244 19.33 -14.52 1.30
CA ASN A 244 18.02 -14.76 0.71
C ASN A 244 17.96 -14.36 -0.77
N TYR A 245 18.39 -13.14 -1.12
CA TYR A 245 18.26 -12.69 -2.52
C TYR A 245 19.06 -13.54 -3.51
N GLN A 246 20.19 -14.13 -3.13
CA GLN A 246 21.00 -14.98 -4.00
C GLN A 246 20.26 -16.21 -4.53
N ASN A 247 19.15 -16.60 -3.90
CA ASN A 247 18.30 -17.72 -4.30
C ASN A 247 17.31 -17.36 -5.41
N LEU A 248 17.07 -16.06 -5.66
CA LEU A 248 16.06 -15.60 -6.59
C LEU A 248 16.50 -15.72 -8.05
N LEU A 249 15.58 -16.13 -8.92
CA LEU A 249 15.78 -16.20 -10.36
C LEU A 249 15.43 -14.85 -11.02
N VAL A 250 16.20 -13.80 -10.66
CA VAL A 250 15.88 -12.39 -10.92
C VAL A 250 15.52 -12.12 -12.38
N SER A 251 16.36 -12.54 -13.33
CA SER A 251 16.12 -12.32 -14.75
C SER A 251 14.84 -13.00 -15.29
N GLN A 252 14.38 -14.10 -14.65
CA GLN A 252 13.13 -14.76 -15.00
C GLN A 252 11.95 -14.02 -14.41
N MET A 253 12.03 -13.64 -13.13
CA MET A 253 10.99 -12.94 -12.38
C MET A 253 10.72 -11.55 -12.97
N ASP A 254 11.76 -10.83 -13.44
CA ASP A 254 11.64 -9.47 -13.98
C ASP A 254 10.70 -9.39 -15.20
N LYS A 255 10.59 -10.47 -15.98
CA LYS A 255 9.69 -10.56 -17.14
C LYS A 255 8.22 -10.49 -16.76
N SER A 256 7.88 -10.87 -15.54
CA SER A 256 6.51 -10.96 -15.04
C SER A 256 6.15 -9.82 -14.10
N LEU A 257 7.12 -9.31 -13.34
CA LEU A 257 6.91 -8.28 -12.34
C LEU A 257 6.72 -6.89 -12.97
N THR A 258 5.79 -6.14 -12.38
CA THR A 258 5.66 -4.70 -12.58
C THR A 258 6.68 -3.97 -11.72
N PHE A 259 6.76 -4.33 -10.43
CA PHE A 259 7.72 -3.77 -9.49
C PHE A 259 8.31 -4.84 -8.58
N TRP A 260 9.56 -4.58 -8.15
CA TRP A 260 10.29 -5.25 -7.09
C TRP A 260 10.19 -4.39 -5.84
N ASN A 261 9.41 -4.77 -4.86
CA ASN A 261 9.31 -4.09 -3.57
C ASN A 261 10.48 -4.55 -2.69
N LEU A 262 11.63 -3.88 -2.81
CA LEU A 262 12.85 -4.25 -2.08
C LEU A 262 12.69 -3.87 -0.61
N MET A 263 12.64 -4.84 0.28
CA MET A 263 12.58 -4.67 1.74
C MET A 263 13.93 -4.19 2.26
N ALA A 264 14.23 -2.89 2.05
CA ALA A 264 15.48 -2.24 2.40
C ALA A 264 15.46 -1.73 3.85
N TYR A 265 15.12 -2.62 4.78
CA TYR A 265 15.03 -2.40 6.21
C TYR A 265 15.26 -3.72 6.97
N ASP A 266 15.19 -3.68 8.31
CA ASP A 266 15.44 -4.81 9.20
C ASP A 266 16.85 -5.40 9.05
N TYR A 267 17.86 -4.54 8.84
CA TYR A 267 19.26 -4.95 8.76
C TYR A 267 19.85 -5.26 10.14
N ALA A 268 19.27 -4.68 11.19
CA ALA A 268 19.59 -4.95 12.58
C ALA A 268 18.31 -4.95 13.43
N GLY A 269 18.30 -5.74 14.49
CA GLY A 269 17.18 -5.90 15.41
C GLY A 269 17.52 -6.83 16.58
N SER A 270 16.52 -7.42 17.21
CA SER A 270 16.66 -8.31 18.37
C SER A 270 17.59 -9.51 18.14
N TRP A 271 17.79 -9.92 16.92
CA TRP A 271 18.68 -11.00 16.48
C TRP A 271 20.16 -10.60 16.36
N SER A 272 20.46 -9.30 16.46
CA SER A 272 21.83 -8.78 16.34
C SER A 272 22.62 -8.96 17.63
N THR A 273 23.95 -8.99 17.54
CA THR A 273 24.82 -9.02 18.70
C THR A 273 25.15 -7.63 19.24
N THR A 274 25.06 -6.63 18.40
CA THR A 274 25.25 -5.22 18.72
C THR A 274 24.14 -4.38 18.13
N SER A 275 23.83 -3.24 18.74
CA SER A 275 22.97 -2.22 18.13
C SER A 275 23.55 -1.78 16.79
N ASP A 276 22.72 -1.57 15.78
CA ASP A 276 23.17 -1.07 14.47
C ASP A 276 22.04 -0.38 13.71
N ASP A 277 22.38 0.16 12.54
CA ASP A 277 21.43 0.78 11.63
C ASP A 277 20.49 -0.29 11.02
N GLN A 278 19.17 -0.07 11.10
CA GLN A 278 18.21 -1.02 10.56
C GLN A 278 17.89 -0.84 9.06
N ALA A 279 18.26 0.31 8.45
CA ALA A 279 17.86 0.65 7.09
C ALA A 279 18.86 1.61 6.41
N ASN A 280 20.15 1.43 6.66
CA ASN A 280 21.19 2.27 6.09
C ASN A 280 21.27 2.14 4.57
N LEU A 281 21.56 3.25 3.92
CA LEU A 281 21.71 3.32 2.47
C LEU A 281 23.05 2.77 2.02
N TYR A 282 24.13 3.07 2.75
CA TYR A 282 25.50 2.74 2.40
C TYR A 282 26.26 2.08 3.56
N GLY A 283 27.21 1.25 3.18
CA GLY A 283 28.13 0.56 4.08
C GLY A 283 27.45 -0.51 4.91
N PRO A 284 27.98 -1.73 4.95
CA PRO A 284 27.29 -2.84 5.58
C PRO A 284 27.10 -2.61 7.07
N THR A 285 26.04 -3.18 7.61
CA THR A 285 25.83 -3.41 9.03
C THR A 285 26.63 -4.63 9.47
N ASN A 286 26.52 -4.99 10.75
CA ASN A 286 27.08 -6.26 11.26
C ASN A 286 26.46 -7.51 10.61
N SER A 287 25.32 -7.36 9.91
CA SER A 287 24.71 -8.40 9.08
C SER A 287 25.25 -8.41 7.63
N ASP A 288 26.27 -7.62 7.33
CA ASP A 288 26.87 -7.47 5.98
C ASP A 288 25.86 -6.97 4.92
N THR A 289 24.91 -6.13 5.35
CA THR A 289 23.81 -5.67 4.49
C THR A 289 23.73 -4.14 4.42
N ASP A 290 23.57 -3.60 3.21
CA ASP A 290 23.19 -2.23 2.94
C ASP A 290 22.32 -2.14 1.66
N THR A 291 21.55 -1.07 1.54
CA THR A 291 20.59 -0.89 0.45
C THR A 291 21.26 -0.76 -0.93
N ASP A 292 22.36 0.00 -1.03
CA ASP A 292 23.07 0.23 -2.31
C ASP A 292 23.66 -1.06 -2.88
N SER A 293 24.24 -1.90 -2.01
CA SER A 293 24.77 -3.22 -2.38
C SER A 293 23.69 -4.17 -2.85
N ALA A 294 22.53 -4.20 -2.18
CA ALA A 294 21.39 -5.00 -2.62
C ALA A 294 20.89 -4.56 -3.99
N ILE A 295 20.65 -3.27 -4.21
CA ILE A 295 20.19 -2.72 -5.49
C ILE A 295 21.17 -3.02 -6.63
N LYS A 296 22.48 -2.86 -6.37
CA LYS A 296 23.52 -3.22 -7.34
C LYS A 296 23.47 -4.70 -7.71
N TRP A 297 23.26 -5.57 -6.72
CA TRP A 297 23.16 -7.00 -6.96
C TRP A 297 21.93 -7.34 -7.83
N TYR A 298 20.73 -6.82 -7.49
CA TYR A 298 19.51 -7.04 -8.28
C TYR A 298 19.69 -6.59 -9.72
N THR A 299 20.23 -5.39 -9.92
CA THR A 299 20.47 -4.85 -11.26
C THR A 299 21.48 -5.70 -12.06
N ALA A 300 22.57 -6.14 -11.43
CA ALA A 300 23.57 -7.00 -12.05
C ALA A 300 23.03 -8.39 -12.41
N ASN A 301 21.98 -8.86 -11.72
CA ASN A 301 21.34 -10.15 -11.96
C ASN A 301 20.09 -10.07 -12.84
N GLY A 302 19.80 -8.91 -13.43
CA GLY A 302 18.80 -8.75 -14.48
C GLY A 302 17.48 -8.10 -14.05
N ALA A 303 17.41 -7.52 -12.85
CA ALA A 303 16.28 -6.66 -12.50
C ALA A 303 16.37 -5.32 -13.27
N THR A 304 15.28 -4.91 -13.89
CA THR A 304 15.17 -3.61 -14.52
C THR A 304 15.17 -2.52 -13.45
N THR A 305 16.15 -1.62 -13.47
CA THR A 305 16.36 -0.61 -12.43
C THR A 305 15.11 0.22 -12.14
N SER A 306 14.36 0.62 -13.17
CA SER A 306 13.13 1.39 -13.04
C SER A 306 11.95 0.61 -12.44
N LYS A 307 12.06 -0.71 -12.30
CA LYS A 307 11.08 -1.55 -11.58
C LYS A 307 11.42 -1.74 -10.10
N ILE A 308 12.64 -1.41 -9.67
CA ILE A 308 13.04 -1.56 -8.26
C ILE A 308 12.45 -0.39 -7.47
N VAL A 309 11.64 -0.72 -6.45
CA VAL A 309 11.03 0.22 -5.52
C VAL A 309 11.69 0.02 -4.15
N MET A 310 12.30 1.07 -3.62
CA MET A 310 13.07 0.99 -2.39
C MET A 310 12.17 1.02 -1.17
N GLY A 311 12.29 0.03 -0.31
CA GLY A 311 11.60 -0.06 0.98
C GLY A 311 12.09 1.00 1.97
N LEU A 312 11.16 1.56 2.71
CA LEU A 312 11.35 2.63 3.68
C LEU A 312 10.53 2.29 4.93
N PRO A 313 11.16 2.10 6.10
CA PRO A 313 10.42 1.71 7.29
C PRO A 313 9.67 2.90 7.91
N LEU A 314 8.43 2.67 8.32
CA LEU A 314 7.65 3.60 9.15
C LEU A 314 7.71 3.21 10.63
N TYR A 315 8.82 2.60 11.04
CA TYR A 315 9.07 2.13 12.40
C TYR A 315 10.56 2.18 12.71
N GLY A 316 10.88 2.03 14.00
CA GLY A 316 12.25 1.90 14.49
C GLY A 316 12.48 0.59 15.21
N ARG A 317 13.73 0.10 15.15
CA ARG A 317 14.23 -1.05 15.90
C ARG A 317 14.99 -0.58 17.12
N ALA A 318 14.62 -1.09 18.30
CA ALA A 318 15.15 -0.64 19.57
C ALA A 318 16.18 -1.63 20.16
N PHE A 319 17.12 -1.05 20.89
CA PHE A 319 18.21 -1.74 21.59
C PHE A 319 18.35 -1.10 22.97
N GLU A 320 18.17 -1.88 24.03
CA GLU A 320 18.29 -1.42 25.41
C GLU A 320 19.63 -1.78 26.04
N SER A 321 19.93 -1.12 27.17
CA SER A 321 21.16 -1.32 27.92
C SER A 321 22.44 -1.25 27.07
N THR A 322 22.42 -0.39 26.05
CA THR A 322 23.56 -0.15 25.15
C THR A 322 24.27 1.17 25.47
N ASN A 323 25.56 1.26 25.15
CA ASN A 323 26.33 2.49 25.27
C ASN A 323 26.36 3.31 23.97
N GLY A 324 25.46 3.02 23.01
CA GLY A 324 25.34 3.73 21.74
C GLY A 324 25.30 2.80 20.55
N ILE A 325 25.41 3.37 19.34
CA ILE A 325 25.39 2.62 18.07
C ILE A 325 26.62 1.72 17.96
N ARG A 326 26.44 0.51 17.40
CA ARG A 326 27.48 -0.53 17.22
C ARG A 326 28.10 -1.00 18.51
N GLN A 327 27.34 -0.93 19.61
CA GLN A 327 27.74 -1.45 20.91
C GLN A 327 26.88 -2.66 21.30
N PRO A 328 27.38 -3.54 22.18
CA PRO A 328 26.54 -4.59 22.76
C PRO A 328 25.28 -4.00 23.42
N PHE A 329 24.20 -4.74 23.39
CA PHE A 329 22.92 -4.37 24.01
C PHE A 329 22.35 -5.57 24.79
N ASN A 330 21.41 -5.27 25.70
CA ASN A 330 20.67 -6.29 26.42
C ASN A 330 19.23 -5.84 26.62
N GLY A 331 18.33 -6.41 25.84
CA GLY A 331 16.92 -6.03 25.78
C GLY A 331 16.60 -5.17 24.56
N ILE A 332 15.32 -5.14 24.22
CA ILE A 332 14.80 -4.44 23.02
C ILE A 332 13.64 -3.51 23.34
N GLY A 333 13.20 -3.45 24.59
CA GLY A 333 12.06 -2.63 25.01
C GLY A 333 10.69 -3.15 24.58
N PRO A 334 9.63 -2.54 25.14
CA PRO A 334 8.24 -3.00 24.89
C PRO A 334 7.75 -2.72 23.47
N GLY A 335 8.29 -1.71 22.78
CA GLY A 335 7.78 -1.23 21.49
C GLY A 335 6.37 -0.61 21.57
N THR A 336 5.77 -0.31 20.41
CA THR A 336 4.40 0.21 20.35
C THR A 336 3.37 -0.92 20.34
N TRP A 337 3.58 -1.94 19.51
CA TRP A 337 2.67 -3.08 19.34
C TRP A 337 3.39 -4.42 19.48
N GLU A 338 4.69 -4.43 19.29
CA GLU A 338 5.57 -5.57 19.31
C GLU A 338 6.86 -5.17 20.01
N ALA A 339 7.39 -6.05 20.86
CA ALA A 339 8.64 -5.79 21.57
C ALA A 339 9.78 -5.45 20.59
N GLY A 340 10.50 -4.38 20.88
CA GLY A 340 11.61 -3.90 20.06
C GLY A 340 11.24 -3.09 18.83
N VAL A 341 9.94 -2.86 18.58
CA VAL A 341 9.46 -2.11 17.40
C VAL A 341 8.61 -0.93 17.81
N TYR A 342 9.06 0.28 17.52
CA TYR A 342 8.31 1.50 17.76
C TYR A 342 7.80 2.10 16.47
N ASP A 343 6.49 2.44 16.42
CA ASP A 343 5.92 3.20 15.31
C ASP A 343 6.69 4.51 15.10
N TYR A 344 6.96 4.89 13.86
CA TYR A 344 7.62 6.17 13.56
C TYR A 344 6.89 7.36 14.18
N LYS A 345 5.56 7.32 14.25
CA LYS A 345 4.77 8.40 14.88
C LYS A 345 5.06 8.59 16.38
N ALA A 346 5.63 7.59 17.05
CA ALA A 346 6.04 7.66 18.44
C ALA A 346 7.51 8.12 18.63
N LEU A 347 8.26 8.26 17.54
CA LEU A 347 9.71 8.57 17.58
C LEU A 347 10.01 10.06 17.29
N PRO A 348 11.10 10.63 17.86
CA PRO A 348 11.97 10.00 18.87
C PRO A 348 11.24 9.81 20.20
N LEU A 349 11.64 8.81 20.99
CA LEU A 349 11.12 8.64 22.35
C LEU A 349 11.49 9.84 23.22
N ALA A 350 10.64 10.14 24.19
CA ALA A 350 10.83 11.31 25.05
C ALA A 350 12.17 11.25 25.80
N GLY A 351 12.99 12.30 25.67
CA GLY A 351 14.31 12.44 26.26
C GLY A 351 15.46 11.98 25.38
N ALA A 352 15.21 11.25 24.28
CA ALA A 352 16.26 10.79 23.40
C ALA A 352 16.74 11.90 22.45
N ALA A 353 18.06 12.02 22.29
CA ALA A 353 18.69 12.85 21.26
C ALA A 353 18.71 12.12 19.91
N VAL A 354 18.54 12.87 18.81
CA VAL A 354 18.52 12.34 17.44
C VAL A 354 19.87 12.53 16.78
N PHE A 355 20.35 11.50 16.09
CA PHE A 355 21.61 11.47 15.37
C PHE A 355 21.36 11.03 13.92
N GLU A 356 21.98 11.74 12.98
CA GLU A 356 21.90 11.44 11.54
C GLU A 356 23.31 11.23 10.99
N ASP A 357 23.51 10.12 10.27
CA ASP A 357 24.74 9.83 9.55
C ASP A 357 24.49 9.88 8.03
N SER A 358 24.72 11.03 7.44
CA SER A 358 24.52 11.23 6.00
C SER A 358 25.49 10.40 5.14
N SER A 359 26.64 10.00 5.67
CA SER A 359 27.60 9.15 4.95
C SER A 359 27.08 7.72 4.80
N ARG A 360 26.28 7.27 5.76
CA ARG A 360 25.60 5.97 5.74
C ARG A 360 24.17 6.07 5.22
N GLY A 361 23.56 7.26 5.21
CA GLY A 361 22.15 7.44 4.90
C GLY A 361 21.28 6.74 5.94
N SER A 362 21.56 6.94 7.21
CA SER A 362 20.88 6.33 8.35
C SER A 362 20.71 7.31 9.50
N SER A 363 19.84 6.98 10.44
CA SER A 363 19.64 7.76 11.66
C SER A 363 19.16 6.90 12.83
N TYR A 364 19.33 7.43 14.03
CA TYR A 364 18.83 6.82 15.24
C TYR A 364 18.57 7.89 16.32
N SER A 365 17.79 7.55 17.32
CA SER A 365 17.74 8.29 18.58
C SER A 365 18.39 7.50 19.70
N TYR A 366 18.96 8.22 20.66
CA TYR A 366 19.63 7.62 21.82
C TYR A 366 19.36 8.41 23.10
N ASP A 367 18.84 7.73 24.10
CA ASP A 367 18.69 8.24 25.47
C ASP A 367 19.85 7.67 26.31
N SER A 368 20.85 8.49 26.63
CA SER A 368 22.03 8.07 27.39
C SER A 368 21.72 7.74 28.86
N GLY A 369 20.63 8.29 29.40
CA GLY A 369 20.19 8.02 30.78
C GLY A 369 19.54 6.65 30.90
N LYS A 370 18.67 6.32 29.95
CA LYS A 370 18.02 4.99 29.86
C LYS A 370 18.89 3.95 29.17
N LYS A 371 19.93 4.38 28.44
CA LYS A 371 20.75 3.56 27.53
C LYS A 371 19.91 2.84 26.48
N GLU A 372 18.93 3.54 25.93
CA GLU A 372 18.02 3.06 24.90
C GLU A 372 18.32 3.74 23.57
N LEU A 373 18.58 2.93 22.54
CA LEU A 373 18.81 3.36 21.16
C LEU A 373 17.65 2.84 20.29
N VAL A 374 17.12 3.70 19.42
CA VAL A 374 16.14 3.29 18.39
C VAL A 374 16.65 3.73 17.04
N SER A 375 16.94 2.77 16.15
CA SER A 375 17.30 3.03 14.74
C SER A 375 16.03 3.18 13.91
N TYR A 376 15.88 4.33 13.21
CA TYR A 376 14.74 4.67 12.36
C TYR A 376 15.11 5.78 11.37
N ASP A 377 14.30 6.00 10.36
CA ASP A 377 14.53 7.08 9.38
C ASP A 377 13.93 8.41 9.83
N THR A 378 14.77 9.46 9.88
CA THR A 378 14.31 10.85 10.06
C THR A 378 13.84 11.47 8.73
N PRO A 379 13.11 12.61 8.78
CA PRO A 379 12.75 13.37 7.57
C PRO A 379 13.93 13.72 6.67
N ASN A 380 15.11 14.03 7.24
CA ASN A 380 16.31 14.37 6.44
C ASN A 380 16.88 13.13 5.74
N ILE A 381 16.94 12.00 6.44
CA ILE A 381 17.39 10.73 5.85
C ILE A 381 16.42 10.28 4.76
N ILE A 382 15.11 10.43 4.94
CA ILE A 382 14.12 10.16 3.88
C ILE A 382 14.32 11.07 2.67
N ARG A 383 14.63 12.35 2.83
CA ARG A 383 14.98 13.24 1.69
C ARG A 383 16.22 12.75 0.96
N GLN A 384 17.24 12.31 1.69
CA GLN A 384 18.45 11.71 1.11
C GLN A 384 18.12 10.42 0.32
N LYS A 385 17.30 9.54 0.89
CA LYS A 385 16.84 8.31 0.23
C LYS A 385 15.97 8.62 -1.01
N ALA A 386 15.12 9.63 -0.96
CA ALA A 386 14.37 10.12 -2.12
C ALA A 386 15.28 10.66 -3.24
N ALA A 387 16.34 11.40 -2.88
CA ALA A 387 17.36 11.84 -3.83
C ALA A 387 18.11 10.65 -4.45
N TYR A 388 18.41 9.61 -3.66
CA TYR A 388 19.00 8.37 -4.15
C TYR A 388 18.09 7.65 -5.16
N ILE A 389 16.79 7.49 -4.85
CA ILE A 389 15.77 6.92 -5.77
C ILE A 389 15.83 7.63 -7.13
N LYS A 390 15.88 8.96 -7.13
CA LYS A 390 15.97 9.76 -8.36
C LYS A 390 17.29 9.53 -9.10
N SER A 391 18.41 9.65 -8.40
CA SER A 391 19.74 9.59 -9.00
C SER A 391 20.07 8.22 -9.59
N LYS A 392 19.55 7.16 -9.00
CA LYS A 392 19.72 5.78 -9.49
C LYS A 392 18.66 5.38 -10.52
N GLY A 393 17.66 6.20 -10.78
CA GLY A 393 16.59 5.86 -11.72
C GLY A 393 15.64 4.77 -11.24
N LEU A 394 15.54 4.54 -9.91
CA LEU A 394 14.65 3.53 -9.34
C LEU A 394 13.18 3.85 -9.60
N GLY A 395 12.30 2.85 -9.49
CA GLY A 395 10.86 2.99 -9.68
C GLY A 395 10.19 3.95 -8.69
N GLY A 396 10.62 3.92 -7.44
CA GLY A 396 10.03 4.76 -6.40
C GLY A 396 10.36 4.30 -4.98
N GLY A 397 9.49 4.63 -4.03
CA GLY A 397 9.56 4.21 -2.63
C GLY A 397 8.36 3.35 -2.20
N MET A 398 8.56 2.45 -1.24
CA MET A 398 7.54 1.60 -0.65
C MET A 398 7.67 1.64 0.87
N PHE A 399 6.54 1.67 1.57
CA PHE A 399 6.51 1.83 3.02
C PHE A 399 5.87 0.63 3.72
N TRP A 400 6.53 0.11 4.73
CA TRP A 400 5.99 -0.78 5.73
C TRP A 400 5.85 -0.03 7.06
N GLU A 401 4.68 0.23 7.64
CA GLU A 401 3.34 0.17 7.11
C GLU A 401 2.58 1.46 7.51
N LEU A 402 1.56 1.80 6.76
CA LEU A 402 0.92 3.12 6.77
C LEU A 402 0.37 3.57 8.12
N SER A 403 -0.08 2.65 8.99
CA SER A 403 -0.65 3.03 10.29
C SER A 403 0.39 3.61 11.26
N SER A 404 1.67 3.39 10.99
CA SER A 404 2.79 3.81 11.84
C SER A 404 3.36 5.17 11.48
N ASP A 405 2.93 5.79 10.36
CA ASP A 405 3.43 7.09 9.91
C ASP A 405 2.88 8.26 10.74
N LYS A 406 3.59 9.37 10.74
CA LYS A 406 3.09 10.67 11.20
C LYS A 406 2.13 11.27 10.16
N LYS A 407 1.42 12.31 10.55
CA LYS A 407 0.53 13.07 9.65
C LYS A 407 1.16 14.40 9.23
N GLY A 408 0.72 14.93 8.10
CA GLY A 408 1.09 16.27 7.62
C GLY A 408 2.54 16.35 7.14
N ALA A 409 3.24 17.43 7.53
CA ALA A 409 4.59 17.73 7.03
C ALA A 409 5.67 16.74 7.52
N ASP A 410 5.43 16.06 8.63
CA ASP A 410 6.37 15.09 9.21
C ASP A 410 6.11 13.64 8.73
N SER A 411 5.10 13.42 7.90
CA SER A 411 4.85 12.12 7.27
C SER A 411 5.98 11.77 6.31
N LEU A 412 6.63 10.61 6.51
CA LEU A 412 7.69 10.13 5.62
C LEU A 412 7.13 9.79 4.23
N VAL A 413 5.89 9.30 4.16
CA VAL A 413 5.16 9.07 2.90
C VAL A 413 5.01 10.38 2.13
N THR A 414 4.58 11.47 2.79
CA THR A 414 4.40 12.80 2.18
C THR A 414 5.73 13.39 1.72
N ILE A 415 6.77 13.26 2.54
CA ILE A 415 8.12 13.76 2.22
C ILE A 415 8.66 13.03 0.98
N THR A 416 8.53 11.71 0.94
CA THR A 416 8.97 10.93 -0.22
C THR A 416 8.21 11.31 -1.48
N ALA A 417 6.87 11.33 -1.45
CA ALA A 417 6.04 11.75 -2.58
C ALA A 417 6.46 13.10 -3.16
N SER A 418 6.84 14.04 -2.29
CA SER A 418 7.24 15.41 -2.69
C SER A 418 8.66 15.49 -3.26
N ASN A 419 9.50 14.47 -3.06
CA ASN A 419 10.93 14.52 -3.39
C ASN A 419 11.37 13.52 -4.46
N ILE A 420 10.60 12.47 -4.78
CA ILE A 420 10.99 11.46 -5.78
C ILE A 420 10.71 11.87 -7.24
N GLY A 421 10.00 12.96 -7.47
CA GLY A 421 9.58 13.44 -8.80
C GLY A 421 8.07 13.30 -9.02
N ALA A 422 7.62 13.46 -10.26
CA ALA A 422 6.22 13.28 -10.61
C ALA A 422 5.77 11.85 -10.29
N LEU A 423 4.63 11.73 -9.63
CA LEU A 423 4.04 10.43 -9.31
C LEU A 423 3.33 9.84 -10.54
N ASP A 424 3.28 8.51 -10.61
CA ASP A 424 2.55 7.78 -11.64
C ASP A 424 1.06 8.13 -11.62
N SER A 425 0.59 8.64 -12.76
CA SER A 425 -0.79 9.05 -12.98
C SER A 425 -1.61 8.07 -13.82
N THR A 426 -1.06 6.89 -14.13
CA THR A 426 -1.78 5.85 -14.87
C THR A 426 -3.08 5.51 -14.12
N PRO A 427 -4.25 5.48 -14.82
CA PRO A 427 -5.51 5.24 -14.15
C PRO A 427 -5.63 3.80 -13.65
N ASN A 428 -6.32 3.64 -12.52
CA ASN A 428 -6.72 2.35 -11.96
C ASN A 428 -7.88 1.73 -12.75
N HIS A 429 -8.18 0.46 -12.47
CA HIS A 429 -9.35 -0.24 -13.01
C HIS A 429 -10.61 0.08 -12.17
N LEU A 430 -11.76 0.27 -12.83
CA LEU A 430 -13.08 0.36 -12.20
C LEU A 430 -14.15 -0.47 -12.94
N TYR A 431 -13.73 -1.38 -13.82
CA TYR A 431 -14.62 -2.25 -14.58
C TYR A 431 -14.43 -3.72 -14.18
N TYR A 432 -15.39 -4.28 -13.42
CA TYR A 432 -15.35 -5.63 -12.87
C TYR A 432 -16.65 -6.38 -13.14
N PRO A 433 -16.95 -6.70 -14.42
CA PRO A 433 -18.26 -7.25 -14.83
C PRO A 433 -18.51 -8.68 -14.31
N TYR A 434 -17.45 -9.38 -13.89
CA TYR A 434 -17.54 -10.75 -13.43
C TYR A 434 -17.46 -10.87 -11.89
N SER A 435 -17.39 -9.76 -11.16
CA SER A 435 -17.41 -9.77 -9.70
C SER A 435 -18.67 -10.46 -9.19
N LYS A 436 -18.57 -11.23 -8.10
CA LYS A 436 -19.76 -11.76 -7.43
C LYS A 436 -20.55 -10.68 -6.69
N PHE A 437 -19.91 -9.51 -6.41
CA PHE A 437 -20.54 -8.42 -5.68
C PHE A 437 -21.19 -7.40 -6.59
N ASP A 438 -22.47 -7.13 -6.36
CA ASP A 438 -23.27 -6.26 -7.21
C ASP A 438 -22.82 -4.80 -7.16
N ASN A 439 -22.39 -4.30 -5.99
CA ASN A 439 -21.87 -2.95 -5.87
C ASN A 439 -20.52 -2.75 -6.58
N ILE A 440 -19.67 -3.77 -6.67
CA ILE A 440 -18.45 -3.74 -7.49
C ILE A 440 -18.80 -3.72 -8.98
N LYS A 441 -19.69 -4.64 -9.44
CA LYS A 441 -20.16 -4.66 -10.85
C LYS A 441 -20.73 -3.32 -11.30
N ASN A 442 -21.51 -2.68 -10.42
CA ASN A 442 -22.19 -1.43 -10.68
C ASN A 442 -21.32 -0.21 -10.32
N ASN A 443 -20.01 -0.41 -10.09
CA ASN A 443 -19.06 0.66 -9.76
C ASN A 443 -19.59 1.56 -8.63
N MET A 444 -20.02 0.94 -7.52
CA MET A 444 -20.62 1.59 -6.35
C MET A 444 -21.79 2.53 -6.68
N GLY A 445 -22.60 2.16 -7.68
CA GLY A 445 -23.76 2.95 -8.09
C GLY A 445 -23.49 4.03 -9.15
N ALA A 446 -22.24 4.22 -9.56
CA ALA A 446 -21.88 5.14 -10.66
C ALA A 446 -22.21 4.58 -12.07
N GLY A 447 -22.87 3.41 -12.11
CA GLY A 447 -23.13 2.65 -13.34
C GLY A 447 -21.97 1.74 -13.74
N PRO A 448 -22.20 0.72 -14.58
CA PRO A 448 -21.16 -0.20 -14.98
C PRO A 448 -19.97 0.58 -15.57
N GLY A 449 -18.79 0.35 -15.01
CA GLY A 449 -17.54 0.90 -15.53
C GLY A 449 -17.37 0.50 -17.00
N SER A 450 -16.60 1.27 -17.75
CA SER A 450 -16.19 0.88 -19.11
C SER A 450 -14.76 0.36 -19.06
N PRO A 451 -14.40 -0.60 -19.95
CA PRO A 451 -13.00 -0.99 -20.14
C PRO A 451 -12.17 0.27 -20.37
N GLY A 452 -11.02 0.38 -19.69
CA GLY A 452 -10.19 1.58 -19.57
C GLY A 452 -9.94 2.38 -20.84
N THR A 453 -10.95 3.08 -21.32
CA THR A 453 -10.76 4.23 -22.19
C THR A 453 -10.32 5.36 -21.28
N VAL A 454 -9.07 5.80 -21.43
CA VAL A 454 -8.59 7.06 -20.87
C VAL A 454 -9.59 8.13 -21.29
N ALA A 455 -10.47 8.55 -20.37
CA ALA A 455 -11.21 9.78 -20.59
C ALA A 455 -10.14 10.85 -20.80
N PRO A 456 -10.14 11.59 -21.91
CA PRO A 456 -9.18 12.66 -22.09
C PRO A 456 -9.33 13.58 -20.89
N SER A 457 -8.19 13.81 -20.19
CA SER A 457 -8.08 14.88 -19.20
C SER A 457 -8.76 16.10 -19.78
N PRO A 458 -9.64 16.80 -19.05
CA PRO A 458 -10.21 18.03 -19.56
C PRO A 458 -9.03 18.94 -19.89
N THR A 459 -8.72 19.02 -21.18
CA THR A 459 -7.82 20.02 -21.71
C THR A 459 -8.50 21.34 -21.40
N THR A 460 -7.97 22.10 -20.46
CA THR A 460 -8.29 23.51 -20.31
C THR A 460 -7.82 24.20 -21.60
N THR A 461 -8.63 24.11 -22.62
CA THR A 461 -8.53 24.98 -23.77
C THR A 461 -8.93 26.35 -23.28
N GLN A 462 -7.91 27.14 -22.95
CA GLN A 462 -8.05 28.58 -22.84
C GLN A 462 -8.59 29.07 -24.20
N PRO A 463 -9.74 29.74 -24.26
CA PRO A 463 -10.22 30.27 -25.53
C PRO A 463 -9.20 31.27 -26.07
N PRO A 464 -8.98 31.34 -27.38
CA PRO A 464 -8.09 32.35 -27.96
C PRO A 464 -8.66 33.75 -27.64
N VAL A 465 -7.80 34.61 -27.11
CA VAL A 465 -8.09 36.02 -26.91
C VAL A 465 -8.27 36.69 -28.28
N THR A 466 -9.51 36.83 -28.71
CA THR A 466 -9.84 37.67 -29.86
C THR A 466 -10.13 39.07 -29.33
N THR A 467 -9.19 39.97 -29.54
CA THR A 467 -9.37 41.39 -29.34
C THR A 467 -10.36 41.93 -30.39
N THR A 468 -11.59 42.08 -30.03
CA THR A 468 -12.54 42.86 -30.83
C THR A 468 -13.01 44.07 -30.02
N ARG A 469 -12.59 45.20 -30.49
CA ARG A 469 -12.99 46.53 -30.01
C ARG A 469 -14.43 46.76 -30.44
N THR A 470 -15.37 46.91 -29.50
CA THR A 470 -16.72 47.34 -29.84
C THR A 470 -17.17 48.44 -28.88
N THR A 471 -17.67 49.46 -29.49
CA THR A 471 -18.22 50.72 -29.00
C THR A 471 -19.46 50.55 -28.11
N SER A 472 -19.51 51.37 -27.07
CA SER A 472 -20.57 51.49 -26.09
C SER A 472 -21.89 51.97 -26.66
N ALA A 473 -23.00 51.39 -26.20
CA ALA A 473 -24.35 52.00 -26.23
C ALA A 473 -25.05 51.76 -24.87
N PRO A 474 -26.01 52.58 -24.44
CA PRO A 474 -26.20 52.99 -23.07
C PRO A 474 -27.06 52.04 -22.23
N VAL A 475 -26.68 51.97 -20.94
CA VAL A 475 -27.34 51.24 -19.86
C VAL A 475 -28.65 51.94 -19.47
N THR A 476 -29.71 51.19 -19.46
CA THR A 476 -30.95 51.56 -18.74
C THR A 476 -30.90 50.96 -17.35
N THR A 477 -30.80 51.82 -16.35
CA THR A 477 -30.88 51.48 -14.93
C THR A 477 -32.31 51.15 -14.54
N THR A 478 -32.53 49.91 -14.07
CA THR A 478 -33.65 49.58 -13.19
C THR A 478 -33.12 49.36 -11.79
N THR A 479 -33.43 50.26 -10.91
CA THR A 479 -33.17 50.22 -9.48
C THR A 479 -34.05 49.15 -8.82
N GLN A 480 -33.39 48.16 -8.22
CA GLN A 480 -34.01 47.25 -7.25
C GLN A 480 -33.46 47.59 -5.86
N PRO A 481 -34.30 47.59 -4.80
CA PRO A 481 -33.87 48.03 -3.48
C PRO A 481 -32.85 47.06 -2.84
N PRO A 482 -32.05 47.50 -1.90
CA PRO A 482 -30.96 46.71 -1.31
C PRO A 482 -31.52 45.61 -0.43
N SER A 483 -31.25 44.36 -0.78
CA SER A 483 -31.44 43.21 0.11
C SER A 483 -30.27 43.08 1.05
N SER A 484 -30.53 43.31 2.32
CA SER A 484 -29.60 43.15 3.43
C SER A 484 -29.24 41.66 3.65
N GLY A 485 -27.97 41.31 3.69
CA GLY A 485 -27.45 40.32 4.63
C GLY A 485 -26.93 38.99 4.08
N CYS A 486 -27.47 38.32 3.07
CA CYS A 486 -26.99 37.01 2.60
C CYS A 486 -26.16 37.04 1.30
N GLY A 487 -25.75 38.19 0.83
CA GLY A 487 -25.23 38.41 -0.54
C GLY A 487 -23.93 37.67 -0.92
N SER A 488 -23.26 37.00 0.01
CA SER A 488 -22.06 36.20 -0.26
C SER A 488 -22.27 34.70 -0.09
N LEU A 489 -23.47 34.26 0.32
CA LEU A 489 -23.76 32.85 0.53
C LEU A 489 -24.49 32.25 -0.67
N SER A 490 -24.09 31.05 -1.08
CA SER A 490 -24.84 30.29 -2.08
C SER A 490 -26.22 29.93 -1.57
N ALA A 491 -27.26 30.12 -2.41
CA ALA A 491 -28.60 29.67 -2.06
C ALA A 491 -28.65 28.13 -1.99
N TRP A 492 -29.46 27.59 -1.06
CA TRP A 492 -29.73 26.18 -1.00
C TRP A 492 -30.39 25.68 -2.30
N ARG A 493 -30.03 24.48 -2.72
CA ARG A 493 -30.57 23.83 -3.91
C ARG A 493 -30.87 22.36 -3.62
N SER A 494 -32.03 21.86 -4.08
CA SER A 494 -32.49 20.49 -3.90
C SER A 494 -31.66 19.45 -4.67
N ASP A 495 -31.00 19.86 -5.76
CA ASP A 495 -30.17 18.99 -6.61
C ASP A 495 -28.71 18.85 -6.13
N LEU A 496 -28.31 19.60 -5.12
CA LEU A 496 -26.97 19.51 -4.53
C LEU A 496 -26.98 18.70 -3.24
N ALA A 497 -25.89 17.93 -3.04
CA ALA A 497 -25.60 17.30 -1.77
C ALA A 497 -24.78 18.26 -0.89
N TYR A 498 -25.08 18.28 0.39
CA TYR A 498 -24.42 19.08 1.41
C TYR A 498 -23.80 18.16 2.47
N VAL A 499 -22.65 18.52 3.00
CA VAL A 499 -21.98 17.81 4.09
C VAL A 499 -21.94 18.67 5.33
N ALA A 500 -21.73 18.07 6.50
CA ALA A 500 -21.61 18.79 7.77
C ALA A 500 -20.65 19.99 7.65
N GLY A 501 -21.12 21.16 8.11
CA GLY A 501 -20.38 22.42 8.01
C GLY A 501 -20.61 23.23 6.72
N ASN A 502 -21.31 22.71 5.69
CA ASN A 502 -21.68 23.51 4.53
C ASN A 502 -22.69 24.59 4.93
N VAL A 503 -22.46 25.80 4.43
CA VAL A 503 -23.27 26.98 4.76
C VAL A 503 -23.99 27.48 3.53
N VAL A 504 -25.32 27.68 3.66
CA VAL A 504 -26.19 28.17 2.57
C VAL A 504 -27.14 29.27 3.06
N SER A 505 -27.72 30.00 2.13
CA SER A 505 -28.87 30.87 2.41
C SER A 505 -30.17 30.17 1.97
N TYR A 506 -31.20 30.25 2.82
CA TYR A 506 -32.54 29.76 2.49
C TYR A 506 -33.58 30.53 3.27
N ASN A 507 -34.61 31.04 2.57
CA ASN A 507 -35.70 31.84 3.15
C ASN A 507 -35.24 33.02 4.02
N GLY A 508 -34.14 33.71 3.62
CA GLY A 508 -33.63 34.87 4.33
C GLY A 508 -32.83 34.57 5.60
N HIS A 509 -32.51 33.28 5.82
CA HIS A 509 -31.66 32.81 6.92
C HIS A 509 -30.39 32.18 6.40
N LYS A 510 -29.35 32.18 7.25
CA LYS A 510 -28.12 31.44 7.09
C LYS A 510 -28.25 30.10 7.80
N TRP A 511 -27.96 29.01 7.07
CA TRP A 511 -28.08 27.66 7.57
C TRP A 511 -26.76 26.89 7.44
N THR A 512 -26.43 26.08 8.44
CA THR A 512 -25.29 25.17 8.43
C THR A 512 -25.78 23.73 8.44
N ALA A 513 -25.35 22.90 7.49
CA ALA A 513 -25.65 21.48 7.46
C ALA A 513 -25.03 20.78 8.68
N LYS A 514 -25.81 19.98 9.40
CA LYS A 514 -25.38 19.19 10.57
C LYS A 514 -24.68 17.90 10.13
N TRP A 515 -25.13 17.28 9.04
CA TRP A 515 -24.61 16.06 8.42
C TRP A 515 -24.85 16.07 6.91
N TRP A 516 -24.43 15.02 6.25
CA TRP A 516 -24.69 14.86 4.83
C TRP A 516 -26.19 14.81 4.56
N ASN A 517 -26.68 15.64 3.65
CA ASN A 517 -28.06 15.65 3.20
C ASN A 517 -28.16 16.08 1.74
N GLN A 518 -29.23 15.64 1.05
CA GLN A 518 -29.58 16.03 -0.31
C GLN A 518 -31.09 16.08 -0.42
N ASN A 519 -31.59 17.10 -1.10
CA ASN A 519 -33.05 17.36 -1.25
C ASN A 519 -33.80 17.57 0.08
N GLU A 520 -33.07 17.89 1.16
CA GLU A 520 -33.63 18.24 2.46
C GLU A 520 -33.49 19.74 2.70
N ASN A 521 -34.61 20.47 2.61
CA ASN A 521 -34.58 21.91 2.74
C ASN A 521 -34.28 22.35 4.18
N PRO A 522 -33.52 23.44 4.38
CA PRO A 522 -33.30 24.03 5.69
C PRO A 522 -34.61 24.38 6.39
N GLY A 523 -34.73 23.99 7.68
CA GLY A 523 -35.97 24.13 8.44
C GLY A 523 -37.04 23.07 8.16
N GLY A 524 -36.73 22.05 7.37
CA GLY A 524 -37.59 20.89 7.11
C GLY A 524 -37.62 19.89 8.28
N ALA A 525 -38.45 18.85 8.16
CA ALA A 525 -38.72 17.86 9.20
C ALA A 525 -37.51 16.96 9.55
N SER A 526 -36.49 16.89 8.67
CA SER A 526 -35.30 16.05 8.85
C SER A 526 -34.32 16.58 9.90
N ASP A 527 -34.48 17.83 10.35
CA ASP A 527 -33.53 18.52 11.27
C ASP A 527 -32.06 18.51 10.78
N ALA A 528 -31.84 18.38 9.47
CA ALA A 528 -30.52 18.29 8.88
C ALA A 528 -29.71 19.62 8.89
N TRP A 529 -30.36 20.73 9.31
CA TRP A 529 -29.80 22.07 9.26
C TRP A 529 -29.89 22.80 10.61
N THR A 530 -28.83 23.52 10.95
CA THR A 530 -28.81 24.48 12.06
C THR A 530 -29.13 25.84 11.51
N ASP A 531 -30.16 26.51 12.05
CA ASP A 531 -30.46 27.92 11.76
C ASP A 531 -29.46 28.82 12.49
N ASN A 532 -28.71 29.61 11.75
CA ASN A 532 -27.72 30.56 12.27
C ASN A 532 -28.26 32.00 12.27
N GLY A 533 -29.56 32.16 12.12
CA GLY A 533 -30.27 33.43 12.19
C GLY A 533 -30.52 34.09 10.83
N ALA A 534 -31.31 35.16 10.88
CA ALA A 534 -31.64 35.96 9.70
C ALA A 534 -30.39 36.64 9.14
N CYS A 535 -30.30 36.74 7.82
CA CYS A 535 -29.18 37.40 7.16
C CYS A 535 -29.36 38.96 7.22
#